data_d7520e2163bedd5683b6f3cf73418184
#
_entry.id   d7520e2163bedd5683b6f3cf73418184
#
_cell.length_a   1.000
_cell.length_b   1.000
_cell.length_c   1.000
_cell.angle_alpha   90.00
_cell.angle_beta   90.00
_cell.angle_gamma   90.00
#
_symmetry.space_group_name_H-M   'P 1'
#
loop_
_entity.id
_entity.type
_entity.pdbx_description
1 polymer ?
#
loop_
_entity_poly.entity_id
_entity_poly.type
_entity_poly.pdbx_seq_one_letter_code
_entity_poly.pdbx_strand_id
1 'polypeptide(L)'
;MTSEQPQPTKLCVLVVSDTDANRLMEQMVEAGFSATKIGSTGGFLRRGSVTILSGVTTDGMDRLMELVGEVCHARKEFVPVQTLPFLGDGGFTSEPVEVRVGGAIVFVLDIERFERV
;
A
#
# COMPACT_ATOMS: atom_id res chain seq x y z
N MET A 1 1.84 -15.41 -29.00
CA MET A 1 1.99 -15.13 -28.55
C MET A 1 2.38 -14.35 -27.91
N THR A 2 2.56 -13.83 -27.83
CA THR A 2 3.19 -13.04 -27.10
C THR A 2 2.48 -11.99 -26.63
N SER A 3 2.19 -11.92 -25.53
CA SER A 3 1.61 -10.87 -24.98
C SER A 3 2.60 -9.82 -24.92
N GLU A 4 2.51 -8.94 -25.69
CA GLU A 4 3.33 -7.89 -25.70
C GLU A 4 2.94 -6.88 -24.71
N GLN A 5 3.13 -7.15 -23.49
CA GLN A 5 2.90 -6.11 -22.51
C GLN A 5 4.02 -5.09 -22.61
N PRO A 6 3.74 -3.79 -22.62
CA PRO A 6 4.77 -2.78 -22.64
C PRO A 6 5.69 -2.95 -21.44
N GLN A 7 6.96 -2.73 -21.65
CA GLN A 7 7.90 -2.78 -20.53
C GLN A 7 7.66 -1.61 -19.59
N PRO A 8 7.82 -1.81 -18.30
CA PRO A 8 7.64 -0.70 -17.37
C PRO A 8 8.72 0.35 -17.53
N THR A 9 8.33 1.58 -17.36
CA THR A 9 9.27 2.71 -17.42
C THR A 9 9.41 3.39 -16.07
N LYS A 10 8.49 3.10 -15.16
CA LYS A 10 8.51 3.66 -13.82
C LYS A 10 8.44 2.56 -12.78
N LEU A 11 9.18 2.73 -11.71
CA LEU A 11 9.07 1.84 -10.56
C LEU A 11 8.33 2.61 -9.48
N CYS A 12 7.20 2.07 -9.06
CA CYS A 12 6.44 2.64 -7.95
C CYS A 12 6.71 1.86 -6.69
N VAL A 13 7.09 2.56 -5.65
CA VAL A 13 7.26 1.98 -4.33
C VAL A 13 6.15 2.55 -3.47
N LEU A 14 5.23 1.70 -3.07
CA LEU A 14 4.05 2.10 -2.32
C LEU A 14 4.19 1.62 -0.89
N VAL A 15 4.15 2.55 0.06
CA VAL A 15 4.18 2.19 1.48
C VAL A 15 2.79 2.46 2.02
N VAL A 16 2.07 1.41 2.37
CA VAL A 16 0.66 1.51 2.75
C VAL A 16 0.43 0.78 4.06
N SER A 17 -0.72 1.04 4.65
CA SER A 17 -1.12 0.35 5.86
C SER A 17 -1.35 -1.13 5.55
N ASP A 18 -0.98 -2.02 6.48
CA ASP A 18 -1.19 -3.45 6.28
C ASP A 18 -2.69 -3.78 6.17
N THR A 19 -3.56 -2.97 6.74
CA THR A 19 -4.99 -3.19 6.62
C THR A 19 -5.51 -2.91 5.22
N ASP A 20 -4.81 -2.06 4.45
CA ASP A 20 -5.24 -1.72 3.10
C ASP A 20 -4.48 -2.49 2.03
N ALA A 21 -3.36 -3.11 2.38
CA ALA A 21 -2.44 -3.68 1.40
C ALA A 21 -3.07 -4.75 0.51
N ASN A 22 -3.77 -5.71 1.11
CA ASN A 22 -4.34 -6.80 0.32
C ASN A 22 -5.40 -6.30 -0.66
N ARG A 23 -6.23 -5.40 -0.20
CA ARG A 23 -7.27 -4.83 -1.05
C ARG A 23 -6.68 -4.03 -2.19
N LEU A 24 -5.64 -3.25 -1.90
CA LEU A 24 -4.96 -2.49 -2.93
C LEU A 24 -4.34 -3.42 -3.97
N MET A 25 -3.65 -4.47 -3.52
CA MET A 25 -3.02 -5.41 -4.45
C MET A 25 -4.05 -6.10 -5.34
N GLU A 26 -5.19 -6.49 -4.79
CA GLU A 26 -6.25 -7.09 -5.58
C GLU A 26 -6.73 -6.15 -6.66
N GLN A 27 -6.96 -4.91 -6.31
CA GLN A 27 -7.44 -3.93 -7.28
C GLN A 27 -6.37 -3.58 -8.32
N MET A 28 -5.12 -3.56 -7.90
CA MET A 28 -4.03 -3.32 -8.84
C MET A 28 -3.97 -4.42 -9.90
N VAL A 29 -4.04 -5.67 -9.45
CA VAL A 29 -3.97 -6.81 -10.37
C VAL A 29 -5.18 -6.82 -11.30
N GLU A 30 -6.37 -6.54 -10.79
CA GLU A 30 -7.56 -6.46 -11.63
C GLU A 30 -7.46 -5.37 -12.68
N ALA A 31 -6.78 -4.29 -12.37
CA ALA A 31 -6.59 -3.20 -13.30
C ALA A 31 -5.40 -3.41 -14.26
N GLY A 32 -4.72 -4.55 -14.14
CA GLY A 32 -3.62 -4.88 -15.04
C GLY A 32 -2.24 -4.48 -14.54
N PHE A 33 -2.12 -4.02 -13.31
CA PHE A 33 -0.82 -3.66 -12.74
C PHE A 33 -0.17 -4.86 -12.09
N SER A 34 1.17 -4.87 -12.06
CA SER A 34 1.89 -5.85 -11.25
C SER A 34 1.90 -5.35 -9.82
N ALA A 35 2.00 -6.25 -8.87
CA ALA A 35 2.09 -5.88 -7.47
C ALA A 35 2.89 -6.94 -6.73
N THR A 36 4.01 -6.53 -6.18
CA THR A 36 4.86 -7.43 -5.40
C THR A 36 4.98 -6.87 -3.99
N LYS A 37 4.55 -7.66 -3.03
CA LYS A 37 4.59 -7.25 -1.64
C LYS A 37 5.95 -7.61 -1.06
N ILE A 38 6.58 -6.66 -0.41
CA ILE A 38 7.84 -6.89 0.26
C ILE A 38 7.57 -6.93 1.75
N GLY A 39 7.93 -8.05 2.37
CA GLY A 39 7.80 -8.17 3.80
C GLY A 39 8.83 -7.30 4.48
N SER A 40 8.40 -6.56 5.47
CA SER A 40 9.29 -5.68 6.17
C SER A 40 9.39 -6.12 7.61
N THR A 41 10.60 -6.49 8.03
CA THR A 41 10.84 -6.82 9.42
C THR A 41 11.76 -5.81 10.07
N GLY A 42 12.23 -4.85 9.31
CA GLY A 42 13.15 -3.87 9.84
C GLY A 42 12.44 -2.69 10.47
N GLY A 43 13.16 -1.91 11.24
CA GLY A 43 12.61 -0.73 11.87
C GLY A 43 12.51 0.49 10.96
N PHE A 44 12.87 0.35 9.71
CA PHE A 44 12.85 1.48 8.79
C PHE A 44 11.45 1.95 8.48
N LEU A 45 10.53 1.00 8.31
CA LEU A 45 9.15 1.33 8.00
C LEU A 45 8.33 1.35 9.26
N ARG A 46 7.29 2.16 9.24
CA ARG A 46 6.39 2.25 10.39
C ARG A 46 5.77 0.88 10.65
N ARG A 47 5.53 0.62 11.92
CA ARG A 47 4.86 -0.60 12.33
C ARG A 47 3.51 -0.67 11.67
N GLY A 48 3.16 -1.82 11.13
CA GLY A 48 1.88 -1.99 10.46
C GLY A 48 1.86 -1.49 9.03
N SER A 49 3.02 -1.19 8.47
CA SER A 49 3.11 -0.77 7.07
C SER A 49 3.66 -1.89 6.21
N VAL A 50 3.25 -1.88 4.95
CA VAL A 50 3.66 -2.85 3.97
C VAL A 50 4.18 -2.11 2.75
N THR A 51 5.22 -2.62 2.15
CA THR A 51 5.76 -2.05 0.92
C THR A 51 5.35 -2.90 -0.27
N ILE A 52 4.84 -2.25 -1.32
CA ILE A 52 4.44 -2.91 -2.56
C ILE A 52 5.24 -2.29 -3.68
N LEU A 53 5.81 -3.12 -4.52
CA LEU A 53 6.51 -2.65 -5.72
C LEU A 53 5.66 -2.90 -6.94
N SER A 54 5.67 -1.97 -7.87
CA SER A 54 4.95 -2.12 -9.14
C SER A 54 5.75 -1.46 -10.26
N GLY A 55 6.00 -2.21 -11.33
CA GLY A 55 6.57 -1.63 -12.54
C GLY A 55 5.42 -1.12 -13.39
N VAL A 56 5.45 0.13 -13.76
CA VAL A 56 4.32 0.79 -14.41
C VAL A 56 4.80 1.55 -15.64
N THR A 57 3.97 1.62 -16.66
CA THR A 57 4.28 2.49 -17.79
C THR A 57 3.94 3.93 -17.41
N THR A 58 4.56 4.87 -18.09
CA THR A 58 4.27 6.27 -17.85
C THR A 58 2.78 6.56 -17.99
N ASP A 59 2.14 5.95 -18.99
CA ASP A 59 0.72 6.14 -19.24
C ASP A 59 -0.16 5.57 -18.12
N GLY A 60 0.33 4.59 -17.42
CA GLY A 60 -0.46 3.95 -16.35
C GLY A 60 -0.39 4.64 -15.02
N MET A 61 0.50 5.62 -14.88
CA MET A 61 0.71 6.24 -13.57
C MET A 61 -0.52 6.90 -12.97
N ASP A 62 -1.26 7.65 -13.79
CA ASP A 62 -2.42 8.36 -13.27
C ASP A 62 -3.48 7.39 -12.76
N ARG A 63 -3.68 6.29 -13.48
CA ARG A 63 -4.64 5.27 -13.07
C ARG A 63 -4.21 4.61 -11.76
N LEU A 64 -2.91 4.32 -11.63
CA LEU A 64 -2.42 3.75 -10.39
C LEU A 64 -2.61 4.69 -9.23
N MET A 65 -2.33 5.97 -9.42
CA MET A 65 -2.51 6.96 -8.36
C MET A 65 -3.99 7.09 -7.94
N GLU A 66 -4.91 6.97 -8.89
CA GLU A 66 -6.32 6.95 -8.56
C GLU A 66 -6.67 5.77 -7.68
N LEU A 67 -6.18 4.58 -8.01
CA LEU A 67 -6.45 3.38 -7.21
C LEU A 67 -5.89 3.53 -5.80
N VAL A 68 -4.68 4.03 -5.68
CA VAL A 68 -4.08 4.22 -4.36
C VAL A 68 -4.91 5.19 -3.53
N GLY A 69 -5.36 6.27 -4.14
CA GLY A 69 -6.18 7.25 -3.43
C GLY A 69 -7.53 6.69 -3.00
N GLU A 70 -8.15 5.85 -3.83
CA GLU A 70 -9.43 5.26 -3.50
C GLU A 70 -9.32 4.26 -2.35
N VAL A 71 -8.29 3.44 -2.36
CA VAL A 71 -8.16 2.36 -1.38
C VAL A 71 -7.49 2.82 -0.09
N CYS A 72 -6.48 3.67 -0.22
CA CYS A 72 -5.58 3.97 0.89
C CYS A 72 -5.70 5.37 1.47
N HIS A 73 -6.74 6.11 1.11
CA HIS A 73 -6.84 7.48 1.62
C HIS A 73 -6.84 7.50 3.15
N ALA A 74 -6.21 8.51 3.71
CA ALA A 74 -6.16 8.68 5.16
C ALA A 74 -7.57 8.98 5.67
N ARG A 75 -7.92 8.36 6.76
CA ARG A 75 -9.25 8.49 7.33
C ARG A 75 -9.19 8.23 8.83
N LYS A 76 -10.24 8.57 9.52
CA LYS A 76 -10.35 8.30 10.94
C LYS A 76 -11.33 7.16 11.13
N GLU A 77 -10.99 6.26 12.01
CA GLU A 77 -11.86 5.13 12.35
C GLU A 77 -11.90 4.98 13.85
N PHE A 78 -13.04 4.49 14.36
CA PHE A 78 -13.14 4.18 15.78
C PHE A 78 -12.79 2.72 15.96
N VAL A 79 -11.85 2.45 16.86
CA VAL A 79 -11.45 1.08 17.15
C VAL A 79 -11.70 0.79 18.61
N PRO A 80 -12.03 -0.45 18.97
CA PRO A 80 -12.21 -0.82 20.37
C PRO A 80 -10.90 -0.66 21.12
N VAL A 81 -10.99 -0.22 22.36
CA VAL A 81 -9.82 -0.02 23.20
C VAL A 81 -9.02 -1.32 23.33
N GLN A 82 -9.69 -2.45 23.38
CA GLN A 82 -9.03 -3.74 23.55
C GLN A 82 -8.07 -4.09 22.42
N THR A 83 -8.18 -3.44 21.27
CA THR A 83 -7.28 -3.74 20.17
C THR A 83 -6.03 -2.89 20.21
N LEU A 84 -5.90 -2.01 21.18
CA LEU A 84 -4.76 -1.11 21.29
C LEU A 84 -3.84 -1.59 22.41
N PRO A 85 -2.80 -2.34 22.11
CA PRO A 85 -1.97 -2.97 23.15
C PRO A 85 -1.26 -1.98 24.05
N PHE A 86 -1.02 -0.77 23.58
CA PHE A 86 -0.32 0.21 24.39
C PHE A 86 -1.19 0.85 25.48
N LEU A 87 -2.48 0.57 25.46
CA LEU A 87 -3.37 1.06 26.50
C LEU A 87 -3.46 0.11 27.71
N GLY A 88 -2.85 -1.03 27.62
CA GLY A 88 -2.79 -1.97 28.72
C GLY A 88 -4.14 -2.36 29.25
N ASP A 89 -4.22 -2.48 30.58
CA ASP A 89 -5.43 -2.94 31.20
C ASP A 89 -6.40 -1.83 31.45
N GLY A 90 -6.27 -0.76 30.80
CA GLY A 90 -7.13 0.37 31.04
C GLY A 90 -8.57 0.11 30.72
N GLY A 91 -8.99 -1.08 30.86
CA GLY A 91 -10.30 -1.52 30.43
C GLY A 91 -11.47 -0.92 31.11
N PHE A 92 -11.31 0.22 31.74
CA PHE A 92 -12.44 0.85 32.37
C PHE A 92 -13.34 1.57 31.39
N THR A 93 -12.82 1.89 30.20
CA THR A 93 -13.68 2.56 29.25
C THR A 93 -13.96 1.59 28.14
N SER A 94 -15.23 1.43 27.86
CA SER A 94 -15.66 0.61 26.75
C SER A 94 -15.87 1.47 25.51
N GLU A 95 -15.55 2.75 25.59
CA GLU A 95 -15.76 3.62 24.45
C GLU A 95 -14.67 3.43 23.40
N PRO A 96 -15.07 3.38 22.11
CA PRO A 96 -14.08 3.26 21.05
C PRO A 96 -13.18 4.49 21.01
N VAL A 97 -11.95 4.28 20.59
CA VAL A 97 -10.99 5.36 20.43
C VAL A 97 -10.88 5.68 18.94
N GLU A 98 -10.91 6.98 18.62
CA GLU A 98 -10.74 7.39 17.25
C GLU A 98 -9.26 7.36 16.91
N VAL A 99 -8.93 6.67 15.82
CA VAL A 99 -7.55 6.60 15.34
C VAL A 99 -7.51 6.95 13.86
N ARG A 100 -6.39 7.48 13.44
CA ARG A 100 -6.19 7.79 12.05
C ARG A 100 -5.59 6.56 11.39
N VAL A 101 -6.21 6.10 10.31
CA VAL A 101 -5.76 4.92 9.59
C VAL A 101 -5.64 5.24 8.12
N GLY A 102 -5.00 4.35 7.37
CA GLY A 102 -4.83 4.51 5.95
C GLY A 102 -3.70 5.46 5.59
N GLY A 103 -3.81 6.02 4.42
CA GLY A 103 -2.76 6.84 3.86
C GLY A 103 -1.75 6.00 3.10
N ALA A 104 -0.98 6.63 2.25
CA ALA A 104 0.05 5.94 1.47
C ALA A 104 1.16 6.92 1.17
N ILE A 105 2.37 6.38 1.07
CA ILE A 105 3.52 7.13 0.58
C ILE A 105 3.88 6.48 -0.73
N VAL A 106 4.03 7.26 -1.76
CA VAL A 106 4.33 6.76 -3.10
C VAL A 106 5.61 7.37 -3.59
N PHE A 107 6.58 6.50 -3.90
CA PHE A 107 7.80 6.95 -4.56
C PHE A 107 7.72 6.50 -5.99
N VAL A 108 8.03 7.37 -6.91
CA VAL A 108 8.04 7.04 -8.33
C VAL A 108 9.44 7.29 -8.85
N LEU A 109 10.07 6.25 -9.36
CA LEU A 109 11.42 6.33 -9.87
C LEU A 109 11.44 5.97 -11.34
N ASP A 110 12.30 6.61 -12.08
CA ASP A 110 12.49 6.24 -13.49
C ASP A 110 13.28 4.94 -13.53
N ILE A 111 12.86 4.02 -14.40
CA ILE A 111 13.59 2.79 -14.61
C ILE A 111 14.57 3.04 -15.74
N GLU A 112 15.83 3.01 -15.42
CA GLU A 112 16.86 3.20 -16.41
C GLU A 112 16.99 1.99 -17.31
N ARG A 113 16.78 0.80 -16.76
CA ARG A 113 16.94 -0.42 -17.53
C ARG A 113 16.07 -1.51 -16.92
N PHE A 114 15.35 -2.24 -17.74
CA PHE A 114 14.52 -3.34 -17.31
C PHE A 114 14.84 -4.56 -18.16
N GLU A 115 15.21 -5.65 -17.52
CA GLU A 115 15.53 -6.89 -18.21
C GLU A 115 14.89 -8.08 -17.54
N ARG A 116 14.42 -9.00 -18.34
CA ARG A 116 13.88 -10.25 -17.85
C ARG A 116 14.78 -11.36 -18.41
N VAL A 117 15.36 -12.13 -17.55
CA VAL A 117 16.30 -13.18 -17.95
C VAL A 117 15.69 -14.56 -17.75
#